data_266b9e0bbc058c9e3e3e0892fa227411
#
_entry.id   266b9e0bbc058c9e3e3e0892fa227411
#
_cell.length_a   1.000
_cell.length_b   1.000
_cell.length_c   1.000
_cell.angle_alpha   90.00
_cell.angle_beta   90.00
_cell.angle_gamma   90.00
#
_symmetry.space_group_name_H-M   'P 1'
#
loop_
_entity.id
_entity.type
_entity.pdbx_description
1 polymer ?
#
loop_
_entity_poly.entity_id
_entity_poly.type
_entity_poly.pdbx_seq_one_letter_code
_entity_poly.pdbx_strand_id
1 'polypeptide(L)'
;MSTQRFTELLREQNHTTWEKAVTHRFVQELFDDTIDDSVMASYLVQDYRFLDSFLVLLGASVSTADALEPRLRFAQFIGEIAGDENTYFLDAFKALGVSDKQREEIPNTEPTTAFCALMREAAKTRDYVAIVTVLLVAEWLYLDWATRDSRPLPKNSVHAEWIRLHDFPEFHERIAFLREELDRVGPARRAVAQDFFHRAVEIELAFFDAAYAHPIIGEK
;
A
#
# COMPACT_ATOMS: atom_id res chain seq x y z
N MET A 1 -6.26 18.08 -27.81
CA MET A 1 -6.61 16.74 -27.28
C MET A 1 -5.75 16.54 -26.05
N SER A 2 -6.32 16.42 -24.87
CA SER A 2 -5.53 16.10 -23.65
C SER A 2 -4.97 14.71 -23.85
N THR A 3 -3.65 14.56 -23.88
CA THR A 3 -3.00 13.25 -23.92
C THR A 3 -3.24 12.61 -22.55
N GLN A 4 -3.88 11.43 -22.54
CA GLN A 4 -4.10 10.66 -21.32
C GLN A 4 -2.77 10.45 -20.58
N ARG A 5 -2.76 10.61 -19.27
CA ARG A 5 -1.56 10.35 -18.45
C ARG A 5 -1.16 8.90 -18.55
N PHE A 6 0.14 8.63 -18.52
CA PHE A 6 0.65 7.25 -18.60
C PHE A 6 0.17 6.39 -17.42
N THR A 7 0.10 6.95 -16.23
CA THR A 7 -0.43 6.30 -15.04
C THR A 7 -1.92 5.93 -15.17
N GLU A 8 -2.75 6.80 -15.76
CA GLU A 8 -4.15 6.46 -16.04
C GLU A 8 -4.29 5.31 -17.05
N LEU A 9 -3.39 5.26 -18.04
CA LEU A 9 -3.38 4.16 -19.00
C LEU A 9 -3.03 2.83 -18.32
N LEU A 10 -2.08 2.81 -17.38
CA LEU A 10 -1.74 1.62 -16.60
C LEU A 10 -2.91 1.16 -15.73
N ARG A 11 -3.58 2.09 -15.05
CA ARG A 11 -4.77 1.81 -14.24
C ARG A 11 -5.91 1.26 -15.10
N GLU A 12 -6.17 1.85 -16.26
CA GLU A 12 -7.22 1.39 -17.18
C GLU A 12 -6.95 -0.03 -17.69
N GLN A 13 -5.70 -0.37 -18.00
CA GLN A 13 -5.31 -1.73 -18.40
C GLN A 13 -5.53 -2.77 -17.29
N ASN A 14 -5.55 -2.35 -16.04
CA ASN A 14 -5.78 -3.19 -14.85
C ASN A 14 -7.13 -2.92 -14.20
N HIS A 15 -8.04 -2.22 -14.89
CA HIS A 15 -9.29 -1.70 -14.34
C HIS A 15 -10.10 -2.75 -13.58
N THR A 16 -10.25 -3.95 -14.14
CA THR A 16 -11.09 -4.99 -13.52
C THR A 16 -10.58 -5.41 -12.15
N THR A 17 -9.27 -5.63 -12.00
CA THR A 17 -8.65 -6.04 -10.72
C THR A 17 -8.57 -4.86 -9.77
N TRP A 18 -8.22 -3.67 -10.28
CA TRP A 18 -8.21 -2.44 -9.50
C TRP A 18 -9.56 -2.15 -8.84
N GLU A 19 -10.65 -2.18 -9.63
CA GLU A 19 -12.00 -1.92 -9.11
C GLU A 19 -12.43 -2.97 -8.07
N LYS A 20 -12.08 -4.24 -8.27
CA LYS A 20 -12.33 -5.28 -7.27
C LYS A 20 -11.59 -5.01 -5.96
N ALA A 21 -10.36 -4.52 -6.02
CA ALA A 21 -9.57 -4.21 -4.83
C ALA A 21 -10.14 -2.99 -4.08
N VAL A 22 -10.39 -1.87 -4.78
CA VAL A 22 -10.86 -0.63 -4.13
C VAL A 22 -12.34 -0.68 -3.70
N THR A 23 -13.11 -1.65 -4.20
CA THR A 23 -14.49 -1.92 -3.76
C THR A 23 -14.61 -3.23 -2.99
N HIS A 24 -13.49 -3.79 -2.55
CA HIS A 24 -13.48 -5.05 -1.82
C HIS A 24 -14.34 -5.00 -0.56
N ARG A 25 -14.89 -6.15 -0.14
CA ARG A 25 -15.70 -6.24 1.09
C ARG A 25 -14.96 -5.71 2.32
N PHE A 26 -13.62 -5.87 2.38
CA PHE A 26 -12.79 -5.31 3.43
C PHE A 26 -12.99 -3.79 3.56
N VAL A 27 -12.92 -3.07 2.45
CA VAL A 27 -13.13 -1.62 2.39
C VAL A 27 -14.55 -1.26 2.83
N GLN A 28 -15.55 -2.00 2.35
CA GLN A 28 -16.95 -1.74 2.71
C GLN A 28 -17.20 -1.96 4.22
N GLU A 29 -16.75 -3.09 4.74
CA GLU A 29 -16.89 -3.43 6.16
C GLU A 29 -16.10 -2.48 7.06
N LEU A 30 -14.94 -1.97 6.60
CA LEU A 30 -14.14 -0.97 7.30
C LEU A 30 -14.93 0.34 7.47
N PHE A 31 -15.52 0.87 6.38
CA PHE A 31 -16.32 2.08 6.42
C PHE A 31 -17.65 1.90 7.17
N ASP A 32 -18.26 0.72 7.11
CA ASP A 32 -19.50 0.38 7.82
C ASP A 32 -19.28 0.12 9.32
N ASP A 33 -18.03 0.09 9.78
CA ASP A 33 -17.64 -0.26 11.16
C ASP A 33 -18.10 -1.68 11.57
N THR A 34 -18.10 -2.60 10.60
CA THR A 34 -18.61 -3.98 10.74
C THR A 34 -17.55 -5.04 10.52
N ILE A 35 -16.33 -4.65 10.14
CA ILE A 35 -15.22 -5.59 9.99
C ILE A 35 -14.93 -6.26 11.34
N ASP A 36 -14.77 -7.58 11.32
CA ASP A 36 -14.45 -8.34 12.53
C ASP A 36 -13.03 -8.02 13.00
N ASP A 37 -12.83 -7.83 14.32
CA ASP A 37 -11.53 -7.54 14.92
C ASP A 37 -10.48 -8.59 14.54
N SER A 38 -10.88 -9.86 14.38
CA SER A 38 -9.97 -10.94 13.97
C SER A 38 -9.48 -10.82 12.53
N VAL A 39 -10.33 -10.28 11.64
CA VAL A 39 -9.98 -9.99 10.24
C VAL A 39 -9.07 -8.76 10.19
N MET A 40 -9.42 -7.70 10.92
CA MET A 40 -8.60 -6.50 11.01
C MET A 40 -7.21 -6.80 11.60
N ALA A 41 -7.15 -7.62 12.66
CA ALA A 41 -5.90 -8.06 13.26
C ALA A 41 -5.03 -8.84 12.26
N SER A 42 -5.64 -9.77 11.51
CA SER A 42 -4.94 -10.53 10.47
C SER A 42 -4.36 -9.59 9.41
N TYR A 43 -5.18 -8.69 8.88
CA TYR A 43 -4.77 -7.72 7.89
C TYR A 43 -3.58 -6.89 8.39
N LEU A 44 -3.69 -6.25 9.55
CA LEU A 44 -2.63 -5.38 10.08
C LEU A 44 -1.33 -6.13 10.41
N VAL A 45 -1.40 -7.38 10.92
CA VAL A 45 -0.20 -8.20 11.15
C VAL A 45 0.54 -8.49 9.85
N GLN A 46 -0.18 -8.79 8.79
CA GLN A 46 0.41 -9.06 7.49
C GLN A 46 0.95 -7.78 6.83
N ASP A 47 0.23 -6.69 6.96
CA ASP A 47 0.58 -5.38 6.41
C ASP A 47 1.85 -4.82 7.09
N TYR A 48 1.94 -4.87 8.40
CA TYR A 48 3.13 -4.46 9.16
C TYR A 48 4.44 -5.11 8.65
N ARG A 49 4.35 -6.31 8.07
CA ARG A 49 5.51 -7.02 7.52
C ARG A 49 6.03 -6.46 6.21
N PHE A 50 5.22 -5.66 5.54
CA PHE A 50 5.65 -4.95 4.34
C PHE A 50 6.68 -3.87 4.64
N LEU A 51 6.63 -3.24 5.83
CA LEU A 51 7.49 -2.10 6.18
C LEU A 51 8.96 -2.35 5.91
N ASP A 52 9.48 -3.54 6.23
CA ASP A 52 10.89 -3.87 5.97
C ASP A 52 11.22 -3.86 4.46
N SER A 53 10.38 -4.50 3.64
CA SER A 53 10.57 -4.54 2.18
C SER A 53 10.25 -3.20 1.53
N PHE A 54 9.29 -2.46 2.07
CA PHE A 54 8.92 -1.13 1.61
C PHE A 54 10.04 -0.11 1.84
N LEU A 55 10.66 -0.13 3.02
CA LEU A 55 11.85 0.71 3.30
C LEU A 55 13.04 0.37 2.40
N VAL A 56 13.23 -0.91 2.05
CA VAL A 56 14.25 -1.30 1.05
C VAL A 56 13.92 -0.71 -0.32
N LEU A 57 12.65 -0.74 -0.73
CA LEU A 57 12.19 -0.16 -2.00
C LEU A 57 12.36 1.36 -2.03
N LEU A 58 12.00 2.06 -0.94
CA LEU A 58 12.21 3.50 -0.78
C LEU A 58 13.70 3.87 -0.79
N GLY A 59 14.56 3.10 -0.12
CA GLY A 59 15.99 3.29 -0.19
C GLY A 59 16.56 3.12 -1.62
N ALA A 60 16.00 2.17 -2.37
CA ALA A 60 16.32 1.98 -3.78
C ALA A 60 15.86 3.17 -4.64
N SER A 61 14.68 3.76 -4.37
CA SER A 61 14.20 4.96 -5.08
C SER A 61 15.13 6.16 -4.87
N VAL A 62 15.60 6.39 -3.63
CA VAL A 62 16.61 7.44 -3.33
C VAL A 62 17.89 7.21 -4.13
N SER A 63 18.35 5.97 -4.23
CA SER A 63 19.63 5.66 -4.90
C SER A 63 19.54 5.72 -6.43
N THR A 64 18.37 5.48 -7.01
CA THR A 64 18.16 5.36 -8.46
C THR A 64 17.51 6.58 -9.11
N ALA A 65 16.88 7.46 -8.35
CA ALA A 65 16.33 8.71 -8.88
C ALA A 65 17.38 9.51 -9.65
N ASP A 66 17.00 10.11 -10.76
CA ASP A 66 17.89 10.81 -11.70
C ASP A 66 18.15 12.28 -11.35
N ALA A 67 17.43 12.83 -10.34
CA ALA A 67 17.58 14.20 -9.89
C ALA A 67 17.57 14.33 -8.36
N LEU A 68 18.00 15.48 -7.83
CA LEU A 68 18.05 15.75 -6.39
C LEU A 68 16.64 15.89 -5.78
N GLU A 69 15.75 16.56 -6.48
CA GLU A 69 14.38 16.83 -5.96
C GLU A 69 13.62 15.54 -5.65
N PRO A 70 13.47 14.55 -6.57
CA PRO A 70 12.86 13.27 -6.23
C PRO A 70 13.58 12.54 -5.07
N ARG A 71 14.91 12.60 -4.98
CA ARG A 71 15.64 12.00 -3.85
C ARG A 71 15.24 12.58 -2.52
N LEU A 72 15.09 13.89 -2.44
CA LEU A 72 14.65 14.56 -1.20
C LEU A 72 13.23 14.15 -0.81
N ARG A 73 12.32 14.04 -1.77
CA ARG A 73 10.96 13.56 -1.56
C ARG A 73 10.92 12.14 -1.02
N PHE A 74 11.68 11.21 -1.61
CA PHE A 74 11.77 9.84 -1.11
C PHE A 74 12.44 9.75 0.28
N ALA A 75 13.45 10.56 0.55
CA ALA A 75 14.09 10.60 1.87
C ALA A 75 13.14 11.11 2.95
N GLN A 76 12.31 12.10 2.64
CA GLN A 76 11.24 12.57 3.53
C GLN A 76 10.22 11.46 3.78
N PHE A 77 9.78 10.76 2.75
CA PHE A 77 8.83 9.64 2.86
C PHE A 77 9.36 8.52 3.78
N ILE A 78 10.64 8.18 3.71
CA ILE A 78 11.26 7.22 4.66
C ILE A 78 11.10 7.70 6.11
N GLY A 79 11.25 9.00 6.37
CA GLY A 79 11.06 9.57 7.70
C GLY A 79 9.62 9.44 8.22
N GLU A 80 8.64 9.65 7.37
CA GLU A 80 7.21 9.54 7.69
C GLU A 80 6.82 8.09 8.03
N ILE A 81 7.24 7.12 7.21
CA ILE A 81 7.01 5.69 7.48
C ILE A 81 7.64 5.26 8.81
N ALA A 82 8.86 5.71 9.09
CA ALA A 82 9.56 5.34 10.33
C ALA A 82 8.93 5.95 11.60
N GLY A 83 8.13 7.00 11.47
CA GLY A 83 7.46 7.71 12.57
C GLY A 83 5.99 7.32 12.73
N ASP A 84 5.13 7.98 12.00
CA ASP A 84 3.69 8.01 12.25
C ASP A 84 3.01 6.67 11.95
N GLU A 85 3.30 6.06 10.82
CA GLU A 85 2.70 4.79 10.41
C GLU A 85 3.07 3.64 11.35
N ASN A 86 4.35 3.53 11.72
CA ASN A 86 4.79 2.53 12.68
C ASN A 86 4.08 2.68 14.04
N THR A 87 3.83 3.90 14.50
CA THR A 87 3.10 4.17 15.74
C THR A 87 1.66 3.66 15.67
N TYR A 88 0.97 3.91 14.56
CA TYR A 88 -0.39 3.39 14.36
C TYR A 88 -0.45 1.87 14.52
N PHE A 89 0.44 1.12 13.86
CA PHE A 89 0.44 -0.35 13.96
C PHE A 89 0.56 -0.84 15.40
N LEU A 90 1.47 -0.25 16.20
CA LEU A 90 1.68 -0.65 17.58
C LEU A 90 0.45 -0.38 18.45
N ASP A 91 -0.21 0.76 18.27
CA ASP A 91 -1.42 1.12 18.99
C ASP A 91 -2.62 0.25 18.56
N ALA A 92 -2.76 -0.04 17.27
CA ALA A 92 -3.79 -0.93 16.75
C ALA A 92 -3.64 -2.37 17.26
N PHE A 93 -2.43 -2.92 17.28
CA PHE A 93 -2.18 -4.25 17.87
C PHE A 93 -2.59 -4.32 19.33
N LYS A 94 -2.27 -3.29 20.12
CA LYS A 94 -2.68 -3.20 21.52
C LYS A 94 -4.21 -3.16 21.65
N ALA A 95 -4.89 -2.36 20.82
CA ALA A 95 -6.35 -2.24 20.85
C ALA A 95 -7.05 -3.54 20.44
N LEU A 96 -6.49 -4.29 19.48
CA LEU A 96 -7.01 -5.57 18.98
C LEU A 96 -6.57 -6.77 19.84
N GLY A 97 -5.72 -6.56 20.87
CA GLY A 97 -5.22 -7.65 21.72
C GLY A 97 -4.23 -8.58 21.03
N VAL A 98 -3.49 -8.10 20.03
CA VAL A 98 -2.47 -8.87 19.30
C VAL A 98 -1.14 -8.76 20.05
N SER A 99 -0.66 -9.89 20.61
CA SER A 99 0.59 -9.96 21.33
C SER A 99 1.82 -9.96 20.40
N ASP A 100 2.99 -9.57 20.95
CA ASP A 100 4.27 -9.63 20.21
C ASP A 100 4.54 -11.04 19.70
N LYS A 101 4.24 -12.05 20.54
CA LYS A 101 4.39 -13.45 20.19
C LYS A 101 3.55 -13.84 18.97
N GLN A 102 2.27 -13.44 18.92
CA GLN A 102 1.41 -13.70 17.77
C GLN A 102 1.95 -13.03 16.50
N ARG A 103 2.43 -11.79 16.61
CA ARG A 103 3.04 -11.06 15.47
C ARG A 103 4.28 -11.77 14.92
N GLU A 104 5.07 -12.43 15.76
CA GLU A 104 6.27 -13.14 15.35
C GLU A 104 5.97 -14.57 14.83
N GLU A 105 5.07 -15.31 15.48
CA GLU A 105 4.82 -16.73 15.17
C GLU A 105 3.84 -16.97 14.02
N ILE A 106 2.92 -16.02 13.74
CA ILE A 106 1.97 -16.17 12.63
C ILE A 106 2.74 -16.13 11.31
N PRO A 107 2.59 -17.13 10.43
CA PRO A 107 3.31 -17.15 9.15
C PRO A 107 2.80 -16.06 8.20
N ASN A 108 3.65 -15.64 7.26
CA ASN A 108 3.22 -14.80 6.15
C ASN A 108 2.18 -15.54 5.32
N THR A 109 1.16 -14.83 4.88
CA THR A 109 0.27 -15.32 3.82
C THR A 109 1.01 -15.34 2.48
N GLU A 110 0.44 -16.03 1.50
CA GLU A 110 1.01 -16.05 0.15
C GLU A 110 1.12 -14.63 -0.44
N PRO A 111 0.06 -13.78 -0.43
CA PRO A 111 0.15 -12.40 -0.93
C PRO A 111 1.18 -11.56 -0.20
N THR A 112 1.31 -11.70 1.14
CA THR A 112 2.35 -11.00 1.91
C THR A 112 3.74 -11.38 1.43
N THR A 113 4.00 -12.67 1.27
CA THR A 113 5.28 -13.15 0.75
C THR A 113 5.53 -12.66 -0.68
N ALA A 114 4.51 -12.70 -1.53
CA ALA A 114 4.60 -12.26 -2.92
C ALA A 114 4.87 -10.75 -3.03
N PHE A 115 4.23 -9.92 -2.21
CA PHE A 115 4.43 -8.47 -2.26
C PHE A 115 5.81 -8.06 -1.72
N CYS A 116 6.24 -8.64 -0.60
CA CYS A 116 7.61 -8.45 -0.12
C CYS A 116 8.65 -8.85 -1.18
N ALA A 117 8.42 -9.96 -1.88
CA ALA A 117 9.29 -10.41 -2.97
C ALA A 117 9.28 -9.44 -4.16
N LEU A 118 8.10 -8.93 -4.56
CA LEU A 118 7.96 -7.96 -5.66
C LEU A 118 8.69 -6.64 -5.36
N MET A 119 8.53 -6.12 -4.13
CA MET A 119 9.25 -4.91 -3.69
C MET A 119 10.76 -5.09 -3.76
N ARG A 120 11.26 -6.22 -3.25
CA ARG A 120 12.70 -6.54 -3.27
C ARG A 120 13.21 -6.83 -4.69
N GLU A 121 12.41 -7.45 -5.54
CA GLU A 121 12.71 -7.65 -6.97
C GLU A 121 12.87 -6.29 -7.65
N ALA A 122 11.89 -5.38 -7.51
CA ALA A 122 11.94 -4.04 -8.08
C ALA A 122 13.20 -3.29 -7.61
N ALA A 123 13.49 -3.29 -6.30
CA ALA A 123 14.68 -2.68 -5.75
C ALA A 123 15.98 -3.25 -6.33
N LYS A 124 16.04 -4.58 -6.51
CA LYS A 124 17.21 -5.29 -7.05
C LYS A 124 17.46 -4.99 -8.52
N THR A 125 16.44 -4.69 -9.30
CA THR A 125 16.61 -4.31 -10.72
C THR A 125 17.42 -3.04 -10.88
N ARG A 126 17.43 -2.14 -9.88
CA ARG A 126 17.95 -0.77 -9.97
C ARG A 126 17.33 0.04 -11.11
N ASP A 127 16.18 -0.39 -11.62
CA ASP A 127 15.39 0.33 -12.61
C ASP A 127 14.41 1.26 -11.89
N TYR A 128 14.61 2.55 -12.00
CA TYR A 128 13.80 3.56 -11.34
C TYR A 128 12.31 3.44 -11.71
N VAL A 129 12.00 3.03 -12.95
CA VAL A 129 10.61 2.82 -13.39
C VAL A 129 9.97 1.66 -12.64
N ALA A 130 10.66 0.51 -12.49
CA ALA A 130 10.13 -0.62 -11.73
C ALA A 130 9.84 -0.23 -10.28
N ILE A 131 10.77 0.49 -9.65
CA ILE A 131 10.69 0.92 -8.25
C ILE A 131 9.51 1.87 -8.03
N VAL A 132 9.42 2.94 -8.83
CA VAL A 132 8.33 3.93 -8.70
C VAL A 132 6.97 3.32 -9.03
N THR A 133 6.92 2.36 -9.95
CA THR A 133 5.69 1.66 -10.30
C THR A 133 5.12 0.87 -9.13
N VAL A 134 5.95 0.09 -8.44
CA VAL A 134 5.50 -0.68 -7.26
C VAL A 134 5.10 0.25 -6.11
N LEU A 135 5.90 1.28 -5.83
CA LEU A 135 5.55 2.30 -4.84
C LEU A 135 4.21 2.97 -5.16
N LEU A 136 4.00 3.34 -6.42
CA LEU A 136 2.76 4.00 -6.82
C LEU A 136 1.53 3.12 -6.63
N VAL A 137 1.59 1.84 -6.97
CA VAL A 137 0.44 0.93 -6.76
C VAL A 137 0.13 0.79 -5.29
N ALA A 138 1.15 0.51 -4.45
CA ALA A 138 1.00 0.36 -3.00
C ALA A 138 0.33 1.58 -2.32
N GLU A 139 0.58 2.78 -2.82
CA GLU A 139 0.04 4.02 -2.24
C GLU A 139 -1.26 4.48 -2.92
N TRP A 140 -1.31 4.45 -4.27
CA TRP A 140 -2.45 5.00 -5.00
C TRP A 140 -3.72 4.17 -4.87
N LEU A 141 -3.61 2.85 -4.78
CA LEU A 141 -4.76 1.98 -4.54
C LEU A 141 -5.42 2.31 -3.18
N TYR A 142 -4.60 2.61 -2.18
CA TYR A 142 -5.07 3.01 -0.84
C TYR A 142 -5.73 4.39 -0.85
N LEU A 143 -5.14 5.37 -1.50
CA LEU A 143 -5.79 6.68 -1.69
C LEU A 143 -7.14 6.53 -2.41
N ASP A 144 -7.20 5.70 -3.44
CA ASP A 144 -8.41 5.53 -4.25
C ASP A 144 -9.56 4.97 -3.40
N TRP A 145 -9.34 3.89 -2.63
CA TRP A 145 -10.40 3.37 -1.79
C TRP A 145 -10.74 4.28 -0.61
N ALA A 146 -9.76 4.97 -0.01
CA ALA A 146 -10.00 5.84 1.14
C ALA A 146 -10.82 7.08 0.78
N THR A 147 -10.69 7.60 -0.44
CA THR A 147 -11.37 8.82 -0.92
C THR A 147 -12.68 8.56 -1.66
N ARG A 148 -13.03 7.31 -1.96
CA ARG A 148 -14.26 6.99 -2.72
C ARG A 148 -15.53 7.20 -1.93
N ASP A 149 -15.45 7.10 -0.62
CA ASP A 149 -16.62 7.19 0.25
C ASP A 149 -16.63 8.50 1.03
N SER A 150 -17.74 9.20 0.96
CA SER A 150 -17.98 10.45 1.70
C SER A 150 -18.72 10.25 3.02
N ARG A 151 -18.91 8.98 3.44
CA ARG A 151 -19.54 8.68 4.74
C ARG A 151 -18.71 9.21 5.90
N PRO A 152 -19.34 9.49 7.05
CA PRO A 152 -18.59 9.79 8.26
C PRO A 152 -17.64 8.63 8.61
N LEU A 153 -16.48 8.95 9.15
CA LEU A 153 -15.54 7.94 9.64
C LEU A 153 -16.21 7.01 10.67
N PRO A 154 -15.80 5.71 10.70
CA PRO A 154 -16.31 4.77 11.69
C PRO A 154 -16.03 5.21 13.12
N LYS A 155 -16.76 4.65 14.08
CA LYS A 155 -16.60 4.97 15.51
C LYS A 155 -15.42 4.24 16.13
N ASN A 156 -15.10 3.04 15.62
CA ASN A 156 -13.92 2.30 16.05
C ASN A 156 -12.67 3.11 15.66
N SER A 157 -11.83 3.45 16.65
CA SER A 157 -10.65 4.27 16.43
C SER A 157 -9.59 3.60 15.54
N VAL A 158 -9.47 2.27 15.59
CA VAL A 158 -8.54 1.53 14.72
C VAL A 158 -8.96 1.68 13.25
N HIS A 159 -10.25 1.53 12.97
CA HIS A 159 -10.79 1.66 11.62
C HIS A 159 -10.69 3.11 11.12
N ALA A 160 -11.10 4.07 11.95
CA ALA A 160 -11.11 5.49 11.59
C ALA A 160 -9.69 5.99 11.29
N GLU A 161 -8.71 5.59 12.09
CA GLU A 161 -7.33 6.03 11.93
C GLU A 161 -6.68 5.40 10.69
N TRP A 162 -7.00 4.12 10.38
CA TRP A 162 -6.54 3.49 9.16
C TRP A 162 -7.03 4.22 7.90
N ILE A 163 -8.28 4.65 7.89
CA ILE A 163 -8.81 5.47 6.79
C ILE A 163 -8.08 6.83 6.73
N ARG A 164 -7.88 7.51 7.87
CA ARG A 164 -7.20 8.80 7.92
C ARG A 164 -5.76 8.75 7.42
N LEU A 165 -5.03 7.66 7.71
CA LEU A 165 -3.66 7.47 7.23
C LEU A 165 -3.56 7.38 5.70
N HIS A 166 -4.69 7.17 5.01
CA HIS A 166 -4.75 7.09 3.55
C HIS A 166 -5.58 8.20 2.90
N ASP A 167 -6.02 9.20 3.72
CA ASP A 167 -6.75 10.38 3.23
C ASP A 167 -6.39 11.63 4.04
N PHE A 168 -5.17 12.15 3.84
CA PHE A 168 -4.72 13.43 4.39
C PHE A 168 -3.89 14.20 3.34
N PRO A 169 -3.74 15.52 3.45
CA PRO A 169 -3.18 16.36 2.39
C PRO A 169 -1.80 15.90 1.89
N GLU A 170 -0.89 15.55 2.78
CA GLU A 170 0.47 15.13 2.43
C GLU A 170 0.49 13.77 1.72
N PHE A 171 -0.47 12.89 2.02
CA PHE A 171 -0.65 11.62 1.31
C PHE A 171 -1.09 11.86 -0.14
N HIS A 172 -2.05 12.75 -0.36
CA HIS A 172 -2.46 13.17 -1.71
C HIS A 172 -1.30 13.76 -2.51
N GLU A 173 -0.49 14.63 -1.88
CA GLU A 173 0.71 15.23 -2.52
C GLU A 173 1.75 14.16 -2.89
N ARG A 174 1.94 13.17 -2.04
CA ARG A 174 2.83 12.02 -2.27
C ARG A 174 2.40 11.23 -3.50
N ILE A 175 1.12 10.86 -3.59
CA ILE A 175 0.62 10.11 -4.73
C ILE A 175 0.66 10.95 -6.01
N ALA A 176 0.36 12.24 -5.94
CA ALA A 176 0.52 13.15 -7.07
C ALA A 176 1.97 13.16 -7.58
N PHE A 177 2.94 13.25 -6.68
CA PHE A 177 4.36 13.18 -7.00
C PHE A 177 4.76 11.84 -7.63
N LEU A 178 4.36 10.70 -7.04
CA LEU A 178 4.67 9.38 -7.60
C LEU A 178 4.08 9.20 -9.01
N ARG A 179 2.87 9.71 -9.23
CA ARG A 179 2.22 9.70 -10.54
C ARG A 179 2.96 10.58 -11.55
N GLU A 180 3.39 11.78 -11.14
CA GLU A 180 4.18 12.68 -12.00
C GLU A 180 5.51 12.04 -12.39
N GLU A 181 6.21 11.42 -11.45
CA GLU A 181 7.44 10.71 -11.72
C GLU A 181 7.25 9.55 -12.69
N LEU A 182 6.23 8.70 -12.47
CA LEU A 182 5.98 7.59 -13.38
C LEU A 182 5.47 8.05 -14.74
N ASP A 183 4.69 9.13 -14.84
CA ASP A 183 4.31 9.74 -16.12
C ASP A 183 5.52 10.28 -16.89
N ARG A 184 6.53 10.78 -16.17
CA ARG A 184 7.76 11.33 -16.75
C ARG A 184 8.70 10.23 -17.29
N VAL A 185 8.93 9.18 -16.49
CA VAL A 185 9.95 8.15 -16.82
C VAL A 185 9.37 6.88 -17.45
N GLY A 186 8.13 6.54 -17.12
CA GLY A 186 7.48 5.26 -17.49
C GLY A 186 7.30 5.04 -18.99
N PRO A 187 6.93 6.06 -19.81
CA PRO A 187 6.72 5.85 -21.24
C PRO A 187 7.92 5.25 -21.97
N ALA A 188 9.15 5.58 -21.56
CA ALA A 188 10.38 5.05 -22.14
C ALA A 188 10.64 3.58 -21.77
N ARG A 189 10.02 3.09 -20.70
CA ARG A 189 10.16 1.75 -20.15
C ARG A 189 8.80 1.08 -19.96
N ARG A 190 7.88 1.34 -20.87
CA ARG A 190 6.47 0.93 -20.80
C ARG A 190 6.27 -0.54 -20.39
N ALA A 191 6.99 -1.47 -21.00
CA ALA A 191 6.83 -2.90 -20.69
C ALA A 191 7.19 -3.23 -19.24
N VAL A 192 8.20 -2.58 -18.68
CA VAL A 192 8.59 -2.73 -17.27
C VAL A 192 7.48 -2.19 -16.36
N ALA A 193 6.99 -0.98 -16.64
CA ALA A 193 5.89 -0.40 -15.86
C ALA A 193 4.63 -1.25 -15.91
N GLN A 194 4.24 -1.75 -17.08
CA GLN A 194 3.06 -2.60 -17.25
C GLN A 194 3.17 -3.92 -16.45
N ASP A 195 4.32 -4.59 -16.49
CA ASP A 195 4.55 -5.83 -15.75
C ASP A 195 4.45 -5.62 -14.24
N PHE A 196 5.22 -4.67 -13.69
CA PHE A 196 5.22 -4.42 -12.26
C PHE A 196 3.89 -3.87 -11.75
N PHE A 197 3.22 -3.01 -12.52
CA PHE A 197 1.90 -2.48 -12.16
C PHE A 197 0.86 -3.58 -12.09
N HIS A 198 0.79 -4.44 -13.10
CA HIS A 198 -0.15 -5.56 -13.15
C HIS A 198 0.05 -6.50 -11.96
N ARG A 199 1.28 -6.95 -11.73
CA ARG A 199 1.61 -7.86 -10.63
C ARG A 199 1.29 -7.26 -9.27
N ALA A 200 1.57 -5.98 -9.06
CA ALA A 200 1.28 -5.31 -7.81
C ALA A 200 -0.24 -5.24 -7.54
N VAL A 201 -1.04 -4.87 -8.53
CA VAL A 201 -2.51 -4.79 -8.38
C VAL A 201 -3.14 -6.16 -8.10
N GLU A 202 -2.66 -7.22 -8.76
CA GLU A 202 -3.14 -8.59 -8.50
C GLU A 202 -2.83 -9.03 -7.05
N ILE A 203 -1.64 -8.70 -6.55
CA ILE A 203 -1.24 -9.05 -5.18
C ILE A 203 -2.05 -8.24 -4.15
N GLU A 204 -2.33 -6.96 -4.39
CA GLU A 204 -3.16 -6.14 -3.50
C GLU A 204 -4.57 -6.71 -3.33
N LEU A 205 -5.20 -7.13 -4.43
CA LEU A 205 -6.51 -7.79 -4.35
C LEU A 205 -6.44 -9.08 -3.53
N ALA A 206 -5.45 -9.94 -3.82
CA ALA A 206 -5.25 -11.18 -3.08
C ALA A 206 -4.94 -10.95 -1.60
N PHE A 207 -4.31 -9.83 -1.26
CA PHE A 207 -4.00 -9.45 0.12
C PHE A 207 -5.27 -9.15 0.93
N PHE A 208 -6.23 -8.42 0.37
CA PHE A 208 -7.53 -8.23 1.02
C PHE A 208 -8.29 -9.55 1.21
N ASP A 209 -8.29 -10.45 0.21
CA ASP A 209 -8.90 -11.78 0.34
C ASP A 209 -8.27 -12.60 1.47
N ALA A 210 -6.94 -12.56 1.60
CA ALA A 210 -6.19 -13.34 2.59
C ALA A 210 -6.52 -12.96 4.05
N ALA A 211 -6.91 -11.72 4.32
CA ALA A 211 -7.32 -11.28 5.65
C ALA A 211 -8.50 -12.09 6.21
N TYR A 212 -9.41 -12.50 5.33
CA TYR A 212 -10.58 -13.31 5.70
C TYR A 212 -10.30 -14.82 5.77
N ALA A 213 -9.27 -15.28 5.05
CA ALA A 213 -8.91 -16.70 5.03
C ALA A 213 -8.21 -17.14 6.33
N HIS A 214 -7.55 -16.22 7.03
CA HIS A 214 -6.71 -16.52 8.19
C HIS A 214 -6.95 -15.52 9.34
N PRO A 215 -8.17 -15.43 9.89
CA PRO A 215 -8.46 -14.46 10.95
C PRO A 215 -7.65 -14.77 12.23
N ILE A 216 -7.18 -13.73 12.91
CA ILE A 216 -6.38 -13.82 14.14
C ILE A 216 -7.26 -13.45 15.33
N ILE A 217 -7.41 -14.36 16.28
CA ILE A 217 -8.11 -14.10 17.54
C ILE A 217 -7.13 -13.47 18.53
N GLY A 218 -7.40 -12.25 18.96
CA GLY A 218 -6.61 -11.56 20.01
C GLY A 218 -6.65 -12.31 21.33
N GLU A 219 -5.55 -12.30 22.06
CA GLU A 219 -5.48 -12.80 23.44
C GLU A 219 -6.20 -11.78 24.35
N LYS A 220 -7.26 -12.24 25.06
CA LYS A 220 -8.01 -11.40 26.02
C LYS A 220 -7.30 -11.39 27.36
#